data_7763d18eab3ecadc171a51bfe8952f98
#
_entry.id   7763d18eab3ecadc171a51bfe8952f98
#
_cell.length_a   1.000
_cell.length_b   1.000
_cell.length_c   1.000
_cell.angle_alpha   90.00
_cell.angle_beta   90.00
_cell.angle_gamma   90.00
#
_symmetry.space_group_name_H-M   'P 1'
#
loop_
_entity.id
_entity.type
_entity.pdbx_description
1 polymer ?
#
loop_
_entity_poly.entity_id
_entity_poly.type
_entity_poly.pdbx_seq_one_letter_code
_entity_poly.pdbx_strand_id
1 'polypeptide(L)'
;DPEMSRGLGDVYKRQVSDTHGCYVVPAFTGLGAPHWDQYARGTIVGITRGVNKYHIIRATLESIAYQVNDVLNAMKADSGINLAALKVDGGASANNFLMQTQADIINAPVNRPCCVETTAMGAAYLAGLAVGYWKDKNDVINNWNIDRKFHPEMKEDEREEKLAGWEKAVKYSFGWAKN
;
A
#
# COMPACT_ATOMS: atom_id res chain seq x y z
N ASP A 1 -6.03 -15.26 -15.64
CA ASP A 1 -6.08 -14.15 -16.61
C ASP A 1 -5.66 -12.85 -15.90
N PRO A 2 -4.47 -12.26 -16.25
CA PRO A 2 -3.98 -11.02 -15.63
C PRO A 2 -4.92 -9.83 -15.83
N GLU A 3 -5.76 -9.84 -16.85
CA GLU A 3 -6.72 -8.77 -17.12
C GLU A 3 -7.92 -8.80 -16.18
N MET A 4 -8.37 -9.97 -15.73
CA MET A 4 -9.45 -10.06 -14.74
C MET A 4 -9.04 -9.56 -13.37
N SER A 5 -7.78 -9.78 -12.95
CA SER A 5 -7.25 -9.24 -11.70
C SER A 5 -7.13 -7.72 -11.71
N ARG A 6 -6.82 -7.11 -12.87
CA ARG A 6 -6.74 -5.65 -13.03
C ARG A 6 -8.11 -4.98 -13.11
N GLY A 7 -9.12 -5.66 -13.65
CA GLY A 7 -10.44 -5.05 -13.92
C GLY A 7 -11.37 -5.02 -12.71
N LEU A 8 -11.39 -6.07 -11.90
CA LEU A 8 -12.37 -6.19 -10.80
C LEU A 8 -12.17 -5.13 -9.72
N GLY A 9 -10.94 -4.95 -9.24
CA GLY A 9 -10.66 -3.92 -8.22
C GLY A 9 -10.96 -2.50 -8.70
N ASP A 10 -10.67 -2.17 -9.97
CA ASP A 10 -10.87 -0.85 -10.54
C ASP A 10 -12.34 -0.54 -10.86
N VAL A 11 -13.11 -1.55 -11.29
CA VAL A 11 -14.54 -1.38 -11.56
C VAL A 11 -15.32 -1.22 -10.26
N TYR A 12 -15.03 -2.01 -9.25
CA TYR A 12 -15.80 -2.00 -8.01
C TYR A 12 -15.53 -0.79 -7.12
N LYS A 13 -14.29 -0.27 -7.05
CA LYS A 13 -13.95 0.93 -6.26
C LYS A 13 -14.61 2.22 -6.78
N ARG A 14 -14.85 2.30 -8.11
CA ARG A 14 -15.47 3.48 -8.74
C ARG A 14 -16.96 3.60 -8.45
N GLN A 15 -17.57 2.61 -7.84
CA GLN A 15 -19.01 2.60 -7.54
C GLN A 15 -19.35 3.30 -6.23
N VAL A 16 -18.34 3.65 -5.42
CA VAL A 16 -18.50 4.42 -4.18
C VAL A 16 -17.38 5.45 -4.06
N SER A 17 -17.73 6.64 -3.55
CA SER A 17 -16.76 7.75 -3.39
C SER A 17 -15.82 7.58 -2.21
N ASP A 18 -16.26 6.83 -1.18
CA ASP A 18 -15.56 6.64 0.09
C ASP A 18 -15.83 5.24 0.66
N THR A 19 -15.36 4.97 1.88
CA THR A 19 -15.63 3.71 2.60
C THR A 19 -16.83 3.77 3.51
N HIS A 20 -17.50 4.91 3.59
CA HIS A 20 -18.62 5.19 4.51
C HIS A 20 -18.27 4.86 5.97
N GLY A 21 -17.05 5.19 6.40
CA GLY A 21 -16.52 4.89 7.74
C GLY A 21 -16.17 3.41 8.00
N CYS A 22 -16.23 2.55 6.97
CA CYS A 22 -15.85 1.15 7.09
C CYS A 22 -14.34 1.00 6.94
N TYR A 23 -13.72 0.21 7.84
CA TYR A 23 -12.32 -0.17 7.81
C TYR A 23 -12.18 -1.68 7.81
N VAL A 24 -11.20 -2.18 7.04
CA VAL A 24 -10.79 -3.58 7.02
C VAL A 24 -9.37 -3.67 7.55
N VAL A 25 -9.16 -4.46 8.59
CA VAL A 25 -7.82 -4.75 9.14
C VAL A 25 -7.45 -6.18 8.74
N PRO A 26 -6.55 -6.39 7.75
CA PRO A 26 -6.25 -7.72 7.22
C PRO A 26 -5.20 -8.47 8.06
N ALA A 27 -5.42 -8.59 9.36
CA ALA A 27 -4.55 -9.29 10.30
C ALA A 27 -4.77 -10.82 10.26
N PHE A 28 -4.63 -11.45 9.08
CA PHE A 28 -4.96 -12.87 8.91
C PHE A 28 -4.11 -13.82 9.76
N THR A 29 -2.86 -13.47 9.98
CA THR A 29 -1.89 -14.24 10.77
C THR A 29 -1.33 -13.43 11.94
N GLY A 30 -2.03 -12.38 12.34
CA GLY A 30 -1.58 -11.38 13.30
C GLY A 30 -1.13 -10.10 12.61
N LEU A 31 -0.64 -9.14 13.40
CA LEU A 31 -0.06 -7.88 12.95
C LEU A 31 1.45 -7.87 13.20
N GLY A 32 2.21 -7.58 12.16
CA GLY A 32 3.65 -7.32 12.25
C GLY A 32 3.97 -5.91 12.75
N ALA A 33 5.12 -5.37 12.32
CA ALA A 33 5.53 -4.01 12.64
C ALA A 33 4.48 -2.97 12.22
N PRO A 34 4.25 -1.93 13.01
CA PRO A 34 4.82 -1.65 14.34
C PRO A 34 4.07 -2.29 15.50
N HIS A 35 2.97 -2.99 15.25
CA HIS A 35 1.99 -3.42 16.26
C HIS A 35 2.42 -4.67 17.04
N TRP A 36 3.10 -5.60 16.38
CA TRP A 36 3.65 -6.85 16.96
C TRP A 36 2.64 -7.67 17.77
N ASP A 37 1.40 -7.83 17.26
CA ASP A 37 0.37 -8.65 17.89
C ASP A 37 0.07 -9.92 17.07
N GLN A 38 0.63 -11.03 17.47
CA GLN A 38 0.39 -12.36 16.87
C GLN A 38 -1.03 -12.89 17.09
N TYR A 39 -1.77 -12.32 18.05
CA TYR A 39 -3.14 -12.72 18.40
C TYR A 39 -4.20 -11.88 17.69
N ALA A 40 -3.82 -10.79 17.03
CA ALA A 40 -4.73 -10.04 16.20
C ALA A 40 -5.31 -10.91 15.05
N ARG A 41 -6.54 -10.64 14.63
CA ARG A 41 -7.17 -11.31 13.48
C ARG A 41 -7.87 -10.31 12.58
N GLY A 42 -8.07 -10.74 11.33
CA GLY A 42 -8.77 -9.94 10.34
C GLY A 42 -10.10 -9.45 10.86
N THR A 43 -10.33 -8.13 10.77
CA THR A 43 -11.47 -7.46 11.40
C THR A 43 -12.06 -6.45 10.43
N ILE A 44 -13.39 -6.37 10.39
CA ILE A 44 -14.12 -5.34 9.63
C ILE A 44 -14.94 -4.54 10.63
N VAL A 45 -14.74 -3.23 10.68
CA VAL A 45 -15.44 -2.32 11.60
C VAL A 45 -16.13 -1.18 10.86
N GLY A 46 -17.05 -0.48 11.52
CA GLY A 46 -17.74 0.67 10.93
C GLY A 46 -18.87 0.28 9.96
N ILE A 47 -19.35 -0.96 9.98
CA ILE A 47 -20.48 -1.40 9.15
C ILE A 47 -21.78 -0.77 9.63
N THR A 48 -22.42 0.00 8.77
CA THR A 48 -23.75 0.59 8.95
C THR A 48 -24.70 0.09 7.87
N ARG A 49 -25.98 0.51 7.92
CA ARG A 49 -26.97 0.18 6.85
C ARG A 49 -26.58 0.73 5.48
N GLY A 50 -25.75 1.79 5.41
CA GLY A 50 -25.27 2.38 4.17
C GLY A 50 -24.08 1.61 3.55
N VAL A 51 -23.40 0.77 4.32
CA VAL A 51 -22.24 0.01 3.84
C VAL A 51 -22.68 -1.17 2.97
N ASN A 52 -22.14 -1.25 1.78
CA ASN A 52 -22.34 -2.37 0.85
C ASN A 52 -21.00 -3.00 0.45
N LYS A 53 -21.03 -4.03 -0.39
CA LYS A 53 -19.83 -4.77 -0.84
C LYS A 53 -18.74 -3.87 -1.44
N TYR A 54 -19.12 -2.77 -2.11
CA TYR A 54 -18.15 -1.88 -2.76
C TYR A 54 -17.37 -1.03 -1.75
N HIS A 55 -18.01 -0.61 -0.66
CA HIS A 55 -17.33 0.05 0.46
C HIS A 55 -16.31 -0.89 1.11
N ILE A 56 -16.66 -2.18 1.30
CA ILE A 56 -15.75 -3.19 1.86
C ILE A 56 -14.56 -3.42 0.93
N ILE A 57 -14.79 -3.56 -0.38
CA ILE A 57 -13.71 -3.72 -1.37
C ILE A 57 -12.78 -2.50 -1.35
N ARG A 58 -13.35 -1.29 -1.32
CA ARG A 58 -12.58 -0.07 -1.22
C ARG A 58 -11.77 -0.01 0.08
N ALA A 59 -12.38 -0.29 1.22
CA ALA A 59 -11.72 -0.33 2.52
C ALA A 59 -10.57 -1.35 2.56
N THR A 60 -10.73 -2.50 1.88
CA THR A 60 -9.66 -3.49 1.73
C THR A 60 -8.48 -2.95 0.91
N LEU A 61 -8.72 -2.21 -0.16
CA LEU A 61 -7.65 -1.58 -0.92
C LEU A 61 -6.98 -0.45 -0.12
N GLU A 62 -7.76 0.38 0.56
CA GLU A 62 -7.21 1.45 1.41
C GLU A 62 -6.40 0.89 2.58
N SER A 63 -6.75 -0.29 3.13
CA SER A 63 -6.01 -0.91 4.24
C SER A 63 -4.54 -1.21 3.92
N ILE A 64 -4.22 -1.48 2.66
CA ILE A 64 -2.84 -1.68 2.20
C ILE A 64 -2.04 -0.39 2.38
N ALA A 65 -2.63 0.74 1.98
CA ALA A 65 -1.99 2.04 2.12
C ALA A 65 -1.77 2.44 3.58
N TYR A 66 -2.73 2.15 4.46
CA TYR A 66 -2.60 2.41 5.89
C TYR A 66 -1.49 1.57 6.52
N GLN A 67 -1.42 0.27 6.22
CA GLN A 67 -0.36 -0.60 6.75
C GLN A 67 1.04 -0.17 6.30
N VAL A 68 1.19 0.24 5.04
CA VAL A 68 2.45 0.79 4.55
C VAL A 68 2.81 2.08 5.29
N ASN A 69 1.83 2.96 5.54
CA ASN A 69 2.05 4.18 6.33
C ASN A 69 2.51 3.86 7.76
N ASP A 70 1.93 2.87 8.42
CA ASP A 70 2.33 2.46 9.77
C ASP A 70 3.81 2.04 9.79
N VAL A 71 4.23 1.22 8.83
CA VAL A 71 5.63 0.79 8.70
C VAL A 71 6.56 1.97 8.39
N LEU A 72 6.18 2.85 7.47
CA LEU A 72 6.98 4.03 7.12
C LEU A 72 7.15 4.98 8.31
N ASN A 73 6.10 5.17 9.12
CA ASN A 73 6.18 5.99 10.32
C ASN A 73 7.11 5.37 11.37
N ALA A 74 7.09 4.05 11.54
CA ALA A 74 8.04 3.35 12.41
C ALA A 74 9.48 3.50 11.90
N MET A 75 9.72 3.30 10.60
CA MET A 75 11.04 3.50 9.99
C MET A 75 11.54 4.94 10.13
N LYS A 76 10.65 5.93 10.00
CA LYS A 76 10.99 7.34 10.21
C LYS A 76 11.34 7.61 11.66
N ALA A 77 10.60 7.04 12.61
CA ALA A 77 10.88 7.19 14.04
C ALA A 77 12.25 6.61 14.41
N ASP A 78 12.61 5.46 13.84
CA ASP A 78 13.89 4.79 14.11
C ASP A 78 15.08 5.47 13.43
N SER A 79 14.92 5.92 12.19
CA SER A 79 16.03 6.45 11.38
C SER A 79 16.18 7.97 11.43
N GLY A 80 15.11 8.70 11.77
CA GLY A 80 15.03 10.16 11.64
C GLY A 80 14.99 10.67 10.19
N ILE A 81 14.95 9.78 9.19
CA ILE A 81 14.97 10.14 7.77
C ILE A 81 13.57 10.45 7.27
N ASN A 82 13.41 11.58 6.60
CA ASN A 82 12.18 11.91 5.91
C ASN A 82 12.12 11.24 4.54
N LEU A 83 10.96 10.65 4.21
CA LEU A 83 10.73 10.01 2.92
C LEU A 83 10.63 11.07 1.81
N ALA A 84 11.56 11.03 0.86
CA ALA A 84 11.52 11.92 -0.31
C ALA A 84 10.51 11.42 -1.36
N ALA A 85 10.43 10.10 -1.56
CA ALA A 85 9.45 9.43 -2.42
C ALA A 85 9.43 7.93 -2.11
N LEU A 86 8.28 7.29 -2.25
CA LEU A 86 8.15 5.84 -2.16
C LEU A 86 8.28 5.23 -3.56
N LYS A 87 9.19 4.29 -3.72
CA LYS A 87 9.27 3.44 -4.91
C LYS A 87 8.46 2.17 -4.66
N VAL A 88 7.62 1.81 -5.63
CA VAL A 88 6.70 0.66 -5.52
C VAL A 88 6.95 -0.34 -6.63
N ASP A 89 6.66 -1.61 -6.38
CA ASP A 89 6.77 -2.70 -7.34
C ASP A 89 5.72 -3.80 -7.10
N GLY A 90 5.80 -4.87 -7.88
CA GLY A 90 4.86 -5.99 -7.81
C GLY A 90 3.50 -5.72 -8.45
N GLY A 91 2.72 -6.77 -8.63
CA GLY A 91 1.44 -6.73 -9.34
C GLY A 91 0.41 -5.73 -8.79
N ALA A 92 0.40 -5.52 -7.46
CA ALA A 92 -0.51 -4.57 -6.81
C ALA A 92 -0.24 -3.11 -7.22
N SER A 93 1.01 -2.77 -7.56
CA SER A 93 1.41 -1.42 -7.97
C SER A 93 0.78 -1.00 -9.32
N ALA A 94 0.28 -1.94 -10.11
CA ALA A 94 -0.46 -1.66 -11.33
C ALA A 94 -1.82 -0.98 -11.06
N ASN A 95 -2.34 -1.07 -9.84
CA ASN A 95 -3.61 -0.46 -9.47
C ASN A 95 -3.43 1.04 -9.18
N ASN A 96 -3.92 1.90 -10.09
CA ASN A 96 -3.78 3.37 -9.97
C ASN A 96 -4.49 3.94 -8.74
N PHE A 97 -5.63 3.36 -8.32
CA PHE A 97 -6.32 3.81 -7.12
C PHE A 97 -5.47 3.54 -5.87
N LEU A 98 -4.93 2.33 -5.75
CA LEU A 98 -4.06 1.98 -4.62
C LEU A 98 -2.83 2.89 -4.58
N MET A 99 -2.22 3.18 -5.73
CA MET A 99 -1.04 4.06 -5.80
C MET A 99 -1.36 5.51 -5.44
N GLN A 100 -2.51 6.03 -5.87
CA GLN A 100 -2.95 7.37 -5.47
C GLN A 100 -3.29 7.41 -3.98
N THR A 101 -4.07 6.44 -3.48
CA THR A 101 -4.36 6.32 -2.05
C THR A 101 -3.08 6.21 -1.22
N GLN A 102 -2.08 5.46 -1.72
CA GLN A 102 -0.79 5.34 -1.06
C GLN A 102 -0.08 6.69 -0.95
N ALA A 103 -0.03 7.47 -2.06
CA ALA A 103 0.57 8.80 -2.06
C ALA A 103 -0.16 9.75 -1.09
N ASP A 104 -1.48 9.72 -1.08
CA ASP A 104 -2.33 10.54 -0.22
C ASP A 104 -2.11 10.23 1.26
N ILE A 105 -2.13 8.95 1.63
CA ILE A 105 -2.02 8.51 3.04
C ILE A 105 -0.62 8.76 3.61
N ILE A 106 0.45 8.46 2.85
CA ILE A 106 1.83 8.72 3.31
C ILE A 106 2.26 10.17 3.17
N ASN A 107 1.45 11.00 2.51
CA ASN A 107 1.74 12.40 2.17
C ASN A 107 3.11 12.59 1.51
N ALA A 108 3.44 11.71 0.57
CA ALA A 108 4.69 11.75 -0.20
C ALA A 108 4.49 11.16 -1.61
N PRO A 109 5.31 11.57 -2.59
CA PRO A 109 5.23 11.02 -3.94
C PRO A 109 5.44 9.51 -3.98
N VAL A 110 4.66 8.82 -4.83
CA VAL A 110 4.83 7.39 -5.14
C VAL A 110 5.28 7.23 -6.58
N ASN A 111 6.41 6.56 -6.80
CA ASN A 111 7.02 6.34 -8.10
C ASN A 111 6.85 4.89 -8.52
N ARG A 112 6.05 4.64 -9.57
CA ARG A 112 5.88 3.32 -10.18
C ARG A 112 6.84 3.18 -11.36
N PRO A 113 7.65 2.08 -11.44
CA PRO A 113 8.50 1.82 -12.58
C PRO A 113 7.70 1.25 -13.77
N CYS A 114 8.26 1.34 -14.96
CA CYS A 114 7.70 0.70 -16.17
C CYS A 114 7.66 -0.83 -16.02
N CYS A 115 8.71 -1.42 -15.44
CA CYS A 115 8.74 -2.84 -15.09
C CYS A 115 8.39 -3.01 -13.62
N VAL A 116 7.23 -3.61 -13.34
CA VAL A 116 6.77 -3.85 -11.96
C VAL A 116 7.30 -5.16 -11.36
N GLU A 117 7.93 -6.02 -12.16
CA GLU A 117 8.55 -7.27 -11.71
C GLU A 117 10.02 -7.04 -11.32
N THR A 118 10.25 -6.18 -10.33
CA THR A 118 11.60 -5.72 -9.97
C THR A 118 12.47 -6.80 -9.35
N THR A 119 11.88 -7.83 -8.72
CA THR A 119 12.63 -8.97 -8.18
C THR A 119 13.33 -9.76 -9.29
N ALA A 120 12.60 -10.11 -10.35
CA ALA A 120 13.16 -10.79 -11.52
C ALA A 120 14.17 -9.90 -12.25
N MET A 121 13.86 -8.60 -12.37
CA MET A 121 14.74 -7.61 -12.97
C MET A 121 16.04 -7.45 -12.17
N GLY A 122 15.99 -7.47 -10.85
CA GLY A 122 17.16 -7.41 -9.98
C GLY A 122 18.11 -8.58 -10.21
N ALA A 123 17.57 -9.80 -10.32
CA ALA A 123 18.38 -10.98 -10.67
C ALA A 123 19.01 -10.86 -12.07
N ALA A 124 18.26 -10.35 -13.06
CA ALA A 124 18.76 -10.11 -14.41
C ALA A 124 19.87 -9.05 -14.42
N TYR A 125 19.75 -7.97 -13.64
CA TYR A 125 20.78 -6.95 -13.51
C TYR A 125 22.07 -7.51 -12.90
N LEU A 126 21.98 -8.32 -11.84
CA LEU A 126 23.16 -8.95 -11.23
C LEU A 126 23.83 -9.91 -12.21
N ALA A 127 23.08 -10.74 -12.92
CA ALA A 127 23.61 -11.64 -13.92
C ALA A 127 24.28 -10.88 -15.08
N GLY A 128 23.62 -9.83 -15.59
CA GLY A 128 24.15 -9.00 -16.66
C GLY A 128 25.45 -8.26 -16.29
N LEU A 129 25.57 -7.76 -15.06
CA LEU A 129 26.79 -7.19 -14.53
C LEU A 129 27.90 -8.24 -14.45
N ALA A 130 27.57 -9.47 -14.00
CA ALA A 130 28.57 -10.54 -13.87
C ALA A 130 29.14 -10.99 -15.20
N VAL A 131 28.35 -11.01 -16.28
CA VAL A 131 28.80 -11.40 -17.62
C VAL A 131 29.23 -10.22 -18.51
N GLY A 132 29.23 -8.99 -17.96
CA GLY A 132 29.65 -7.79 -18.69
C GLY A 132 28.62 -7.25 -19.70
N TYR A 133 27.37 -7.64 -19.61
CA TYR A 133 26.30 -7.09 -20.44
C TYR A 133 26.04 -5.61 -20.09
N TRP A 134 25.97 -5.28 -18.79
CA TRP A 134 26.06 -3.92 -18.28
C TRP A 134 27.46 -3.65 -17.77
N LYS A 135 27.96 -2.47 -18.09
CA LYS A 135 29.30 -2.04 -17.74
C LYS A 135 29.49 -1.85 -16.24
N ASP A 136 28.53 -1.20 -15.62
CA ASP A 136 28.55 -0.87 -14.21
C ASP A 136 27.13 -0.61 -13.65
N LYS A 137 27.06 -0.27 -12.36
CA LYS A 137 25.81 0.04 -11.68
C LYS A 137 25.08 1.26 -12.28
N ASN A 138 25.79 2.21 -12.89
CA ASN A 138 25.18 3.40 -13.48
C ASN A 138 24.41 3.02 -14.75
N ASP A 139 24.95 2.08 -15.55
CA ASP A 139 24.22 1.54 -16.70
C ASP A 139 22.89 0.91 -16.26
N VAL A 140 22.90 0.16 -15.15
CA VAL A 140 21.67 -0.43 -14.56
C VAL A 140 20.70 0.66 -14.09
N ILE A 141 21.20 1.68 -13.38
CA ILE A 141 20.38 2.80 -12.89
C ILE A 141 19.72 3.55 -14.04
N ASN A 142 20.44 3.76 -15.14
CA ASN A 142 19.95 4.44 -16.34
C ASN A 142 18.85 3.66 -17.08
N ASN A 143 18.78 2.34 -16.87
CA ASN A 143 17.70 1.50 -17.39
C ASN A 143 16.41 1.54 -16.55
N TRP A 144 16.46 2.13 -15.34
CA TRP A 144 15.28 2.26 -14.50
C TRP A 144 14.43 3.45 -14.95
N ASN A 145 13.29 3.16 -15.54
CA ASN A 145 12.36 4.17 -16.05
C ASN A 145 11.09 4.21 -15.20
N ILE A 146 10.62 5.42 -14.93
CA ILE A 146 9.35 5.67 -14.24
C ILE A 146 8.21 5.61 -15.27
N ASP A 147 7.20 4.77 -15.01
CA ASP A 147 5.93 4.76 -15.74
C ASP A 147 5.05 5.94 -15.28
N ARG A 148 4.87 6.06 -13.96
CA ARG A 148 4.01 7.09 -13.40
C ARG A 148 4.45 7.54 -12.01
N LYS A 149 4.29 8.83 -11.76
CA LYS A 149 4.37 9.44 -10.42
C LYS A 149 2.97 9.80 -9.94
N PHE A 150 2.68 9.45 -8.70
CA PHE A 150 1.46 9.85 -8.00
C PHE A 150 1.86 10.85 -6.94
N HIS A 151 1.19 11.97 -6.90
CA HIS A 151 1.42 13.02 -5.89
C HIS A 151 0.26 13.04 -4.90
N PRO A 152 0.48 13.43 -3.64
CA PRO A 152 -0.60 13.64 -2.69
C PRO A 152 -1.61 14.66 -3.22
N GLU A 153 -2.89 14.31 -3.22
CA GLU A 153 -4.01 15.16 -3.67
C GLU A 153 -5.06 15.34 -2.56
N MET A 154 -5.04 14.46 -1.53
CA MET A 154 -5.94 14.49 -0.39
C MET A 154 -5.65 15.67 0.52
N LYS A 155 -6.69 16.30 1.05
CA LYS A 155 -6.54 17.35 2.05
C LYS A 155 -6.05 16.79 3.37
N GLU A 156 -5.33 17.61 4.13
CA GLU A 156 -4.72 17.18 5.39
C GLU A 156 -5.76 16.75 6.42
N ASP A 157 -6.86 17.51 6.55
CA ASP A 157 -7.96 17.19 7.45
C ASP A 157 -8.61 15.83 7.14
N GLU A 158 -8.84 15.54 5.86
CA GLU A 158 -9.37 14.25 5.41
C GLU A 158 -8.37 13.10 5.70
N ARG A 159 -7.08 13.35 5.46
CA ARG A 159 -6.02 12.39 5.73
C ARG A 159 -5.92 12.04 7.22
N GLU A 160 -5.96 13.06 8.08
CA GLU A 160 -5.91 12.89 9.54
C GLU A 160 -7.13 12.11 10.06
N GLU A 161 -8.34 12.43 9.57
CA GLU A 161 -9.57 11.70 9.92
C GLU A 161 -9.45 10.22 9.55
N LYS A 162 -9.00 9.92 8.34
CA LYS A 162 -8.81 8.54 7.87
C LYS A 162 -7.77 7.78 8.70
N LEU A 163 -6.66 8.41 9.05
CA LEU A 163 -5.61 7.81 9.87
C LEU A 163 -6.09 7.55 11.30
N ALA A 164 -6.82 8.48 11.90
CA ALA A 164 -7.43 8.30 13.22
C ALA A 164 -8.43 7.14 13.23
N GLY A 165 -9.25 7.03 12.17
CA GLY A 165 -10.18 5.92 11.97
C GLY A 165 -9.45 4.58 11.82
N TRP A 166 -8.35 4.54 11.06
CA TRP A 166 -7.51 3.37 10.91
C TRP A 166 -6.89 2.92 12.24
N GLU A 167 -6.27 3.83 12.98
CA GLU A 167 -5.69 3.52 14.30
C GLU A 167 -6.73 2.93 15.25
N LYS A 168 -7.94 3.49 15.25
CA LYS A 168 -9.06 2.95 16.03
C LYS A 168 -9.44 1.55 15.56
N ALA A 169 -9.53 1.30 14.26
CA ALA A 169 -9.88 0.00 13.69
C ALA A 169 -8.86 -1.08 14.07
N VAL A 170 -7.57 -0.76 13.99
CA VAL A 170 -6.48 -1.67 14.38
C VAL A 170 -6.61 -2.09 15.84
N LYS A 171 -6.95 -1.18 16.74
CA LYS A 171 -7.14 -1.49 18.18
C LYS A 171 -8.23 -2.55 18.42
N TYR A 172 -9.27 -2.60 17.57
CA TYR A 172 -10.32 -3.62 17.68
C TYR A 172 -9.90 -5.01 17.20
N SER A 173 -8.78 -5.13 16.51
CA SER A 173 -8.25 -6.42 16.05
C SER A 173 -7.33 -7.09 17.04
N PHE A 174 -6.81 -6.34 18.05
CA PHE A 174 -5.84 -6.82 19.00
C PHE A 174 -6.37 -7.94 19.89
N GLY A 175 -5.48 -8.89 20.16
CA GLY A 175 -5.72 -9.96 21.14
C GLY A 175 -6.89 -10.88 20.83
N TRP A 176 -7.49 -10.80 19.65
CA TRP A 176 -8.70 -11.56 19.28
C TRP A 176 -8.57 -13.06 19.55
N ALA A 177 -7.42 -13.66 19.30
CA ALA A 177 -7.15 -15.08 19.48
C ALA A 177 -6.48 -15.41 20.84
N LYS A 178 -6.46 -14.46 21.80
CA LYS A 178 -6.09 -14.76 23.18
C LYS A 178 -7.26 -15.45 23.85
N ASN A 179 -7.00 -16.62 24.43
CA ASN A 179 -7.92 -17.30 25.36
C ASN A 179 -7.93 -16.61 26.71
#